data_9b5310ff0ab633ec32f4b38aada70f5c
#
_entry.id   9b5310ff0ab633ec32f4b38aada70f5c
#
_cell.length_a   1.000
_cell.length_b   1.000
_cell.length_c   1.000
_cell.angle_alpha   90.00
_cell.angle_beta   90.00
_cell.angle_gamma   90.00
#
_symmetry.space_group_name_H-M   'P 1'
#
loop_
_entity.id
_entity.type
_entity.pdbx_description
1 polymer ?
#
loop_
_entity_poly.entity_id
_entity_poly.type
_entity_poly.pdbx_seq_one_letter_code
_entity_poly.pdbx_strand_id
1 'polypeptide(L)'
;MWRRWTFYSRSQLPAPENLKIHLYNAMQVLSWEPVSLSNDTRPVVYQVQFKFSGSDKWSNVHAPYTEVNCTRITATECSFTQTSLSKGFPLHFNVSLRVRAELAERVSAWVTAPWFQHYRNVTVGPPENIWVTPGKRSLIVMFSPPFDVDDPSMATFSYYVRYWEKGGIEQVKGPFKSNSIVLDDLKPLRVYCLQVKAELFWNSFNIRRPGHFSDVTCRETTIDASTKLQQDVLIAIGTFLVLAMLAVPCLFLVLKYRGLIKYWFESPPSIPLQIEEYLKDPAQPILEALDKDSSPKDDTWDSVSVISFPEKE
;
A
#
# COMPACT_ATOMS: atom_id res chain seq x y z
N MET A 1 5.85 -45.57 -73.21
CA MET A 1 5.76 -44.17 -72.72
C MET A 1 5.53 -44.21 -71.21
N TRP A 2 6.65 -44.23 -70.45
CA TRP A 2 6.60 -44.34 -68.97
C TRP A 2 6.53 -42.92 -68.38
N ARG A 3 5.42 -42.52 -67.78
CA ARG A 3 5.34 -41.28 -67.00
C ARG A 3 6.07 -41.48 -65.69
N ARG A 4 7.21 -40.79 -65.53
CA ARG A 4 7.96 -40.65 -64.27
C ARG A 4 7.16 -39.76 -63.33
N TRP A 5 6.52 -40.36 -62.35
CA TRP A 5 5.96 -39.61 -61.25
C TRP A 5 7.10 -39.07 -60.40
N THR A 6 7.45 -37.81 -60.55
CA THR A 6 8.31 -37.09 -59.62
C THR A 6 7.49 -36.86 -58.35
N PHE A 7 7.76 -37.65 -57.32
CA PHE A 7 7.33 -37.33 -55.98
C PHE A 7 8.05 -36.03 -55.61
N TYR A 8 7.32 -34.91 -55.62
CA TYR A 8 7.74 -33.69 -54.96
C TYR A 8 7.80 -34.01 -53.48
N SER A 9 9.00 -34.19 -52.95
CA SER A 9 9.22 -34.19 -51.52
C SER A 9 8.72 -32.85 -51.01
N ARG A 10 7.52 -32.84 -50.42
CA ARG A 10 7.01 -31.66 -49.71
C ARG A 10 8.04 -31.35 -48.63
N SER A 11 8.82 -30.27 -48.79
CA SER A 11 9.77 -29.85 -47.78
C SER A 11 9.05 -29.66 -46.47
N GLN A 12 9.41 -30.47 -45.50
CA GLN A 12 8.82 -30.42 -44.17
C GLN A 12 9.09 -29.03 -43.55
N LEU A 13 8.14 -28.47 -42.86
CA LEU A 13 8.32 -27.21 -42.18
C LEU A 13 9.34 -27.39 -41.02
N PRO A 14 10.25 -26.44 -40.77
CA PRO A 14 11.09 -26.49 -39.58
C PRO A 14 10.24 -26.62 -38.32
N ALA A 15 10.71 -27.37 -37.34
CA ALA A 15 10.02 -27.52 -36.06
C ALA A 15 10.31 -26.32 -35.13
N PRO A 16 9.39 -25.95 -34.24
CA PRO A 16 9.66 -24.96 -33.21
C PRO A 16 10.83 -25.37 -32.32
N GLU A 17 11.64 -24.42 -31.91
CA GLU A 17 12.81 -24.65 -31.06
C GLU A 17 12.68 -23.97 -29.71
N ASN A 18 13.55 -24.33 -28.76
CA ASN A 18 13.67 -23.68 -27.44
C ASN A 18 12.36 -23.62 -26.64
N LEU A 19 11.62 -24.76 -26.64
CA LEU A 19 10.40 -24.86 -25.81
C LEU A 19 10.73 -24.71 -24.32
N LYS A 20 10.11 -23.73 -23.66
CA LYS A 20 10.28 -23.44 -22.24
C LYS A 20 8.94 -23.38 -21.55
N ILE A 21 8.87 -23.98 -20.35
CA ILE A 21 7.73 -23.86 -19.45
C ILE A 21 8.08 -22.85 -18.37
N HIS A 22 7.30 -21.78 -18.27
CA HIS A 22 7.42 -20.76 -17.24
C HIS A 22 6.35 -20.97 -16.20
N LEU A 23 6.78 -21.24 -14.96
CA LEU A 23 5.90 -21.46 -13.81
C LEU A 23 6.27 -20.45 -12.73
N TYR A 24 5.39 -19.48 -12.52
CA TYR A 24 5.57 -18.45 -11.51
C TYR A 24 4.23 -18.14 -10.83
N ASN A 25 4.13 -18.33 -9.52
CA ASN A 25 2.86 -18.25 -8.78
C ASN A 25 1.79 -19.13 -9.44
N ALA A 26 0.64 -18.59 -9.82
CA ALA A 26 -0.39 -19.32 -10.57
C ALA A 26 -0.09 -19.43 -12.08
N MET A 27 0.92 -18.71 -12.57
CA MET A 27 1.21 -18.62 -14.00
C MET A 27 1.77 -19.93 -14.54
N GLN A 28 1.22 -20.37 -15.65
CA GLN A 28 1.65 -21.53 -16.43
C GLN A 28 1.71 -21.12 -17.91
N VAL A 29 2.90 -20.90 -18.45
CA VAL A 29 3.09 -20.46 -19.85
C VAL A 29 4.08 -21.35 -20.55
N LEU A 30 3.69 -21.88 -21.70
CA LEU A 30 4.60 -22.52 -22.65
C LEU A 30 5.02 -21.48 -23.69
N SER A 31 6.30 -21.31 -23.91
CA SER A 31 6.87 -20.45 -24.96
C SER A 31 7.84 -21.21 -25.84
N TRP A 32 8.01 -20.74 -27.07
CA TRP A 32 8.96 -21.31 -28.07
C TRP A 32 9.47 -20.20 -28.99
N GLU A 33 10.53 -20.48 -29.72
CA GLU A 33 11.05 -19.56 -30.73
C GLU A 33 10.26 -19.66 -32.05
N PRO A 34 10.01 -18.50 -32.71
CA PRO A 34 9.28 -18.49 -33.97
C PRO A 34 10.04 -19.24 -35.06
N VAL A 35 9.32 -20.00 -35.88
CA VAL A 35 9.89 -20.66 -37.07
C VAL A 35 10.13 -19.61 -38.13
N SER A 36 11.40 -19.42 -38.51
CA SER A 36 11.83 -18.51 -39.56
C SER A 36 11.84 -19.21 -40.92
N LEU A 37 11.21 -18.57 -41.91
CA LEU A 37 11.17 -19.05 -43.30
C LEU A 37 11.80 -17.99 -44.19
N SER A 38 12.86 -18.36 -44.91
CA SER A 38 13.61 -17.41 -45.73
C SER A 38 12.85 -16.89 -46.95
N ASN A 39 11.80 -17.59 -47.43
CA ASN A 39 11.12 -17.28 -48.69
C ASN A 39 9.59 -17.26 -48.61
N ASP A 40 8.99 -17.23 -47.43
CA ASP A 40 7.54 -17.26 -47.27
C ASP A 40 7.10 -16.18 -46.28
N THR A 41 6.25 -15.23 -46.70
CA THR A 41 5.77 -14.12 -45.91
C THR A 41 4.46 -14.43 -45.19
N ARG A 42 3.89 -15.61 -45.40
CA ARG A 42 2.63 -16.00 -44.77
C ARG A 42 2.87 -16.28 -43.29
N PRO A 43 1.89 -15.93 -42.40
CA PRO A 43 2.01 -16.19 -40.97
C PRO A 43 2.03 -17.71 -40.71
N VAL A 44 3.03 -18.17 -39.96
CA VAL A 44 3.08 -19.53 -39.40
C VAL A 44 2.09 -19.57 -38.24
N VAL A 45 1.30 -20.64 -38.19
CA VAL A 45 0.42 -20.89 -37.04
C VAL A 45 0.92 -22.10 -36.26
N TYR A 46 0.67 -22.13 -34.97
CA TYR A 46 1.13 -23.18 -34.07
C TYR A 46 -0.06 -23.94 -33.49
N GLN A 47 0.12 -25.24 -33.31
CA GLN A 47 -0.81 -26.09 -32.61
C GLN A 47 -0.16 -26.64 -31.35
N VAL A 48 -0.83 -26.52 -30.22
CA VAL A 48 -0.38 -27.04 -28.93
C VAL A 48 -1.26 -28.21 -28.52
N GLN A 49 -0.64 -29.27 -28.03
CA GLN A 49 -1.29 -30.43 -27.46
C GLN A 49 -0.72 -30.74 -26.09
N PHE A 50 -1.56 -31.35 -25.26
CA PHE A 50 -1.16 -31.81 -23.93
C PHE A 50 -1.54 -33.27 -23.70
N LYS A 51 -0.90 -33.89 -22.72
CA LYS A 51 -1.35 -35.12 -22.09
C LYS A 51 -0.99 -35.15 -20.62
N PHE A 52 -1.80 -35.79 -19.82
CA PHE A 52 -1.49 -36.11 -18.44
C PHE A 52 -0.69 -37.43 -18.37
N SER A 53 0.13 -37.58 -17.30
CA SER A 53 1.01 -38.76 -17.15
C SER A 53 0.26 -40.12 -17.12
N GLY A 54 -1.02 -40.12 -16.73
CA GLY A 54 -1.88 -41.31 -16.76
C GLY A 54 -2.56 -41.58 -18.08
N SER A 55 -2.28 -40.78 -19.14
CA SER A 55 -2.92 -40.90 -20.46
C SER A 55 -1.88 -41.06 -21.55
N ASP A 56 -2.10 -42.02 -22.46
CA ASP A 56 -1.26 -42.17 -23.66
C ASP A 56 -1.74 -41.27 -24.81
N LYS A 57 -2.93 -40.70 -24.70
CA LYS A 57 -3.56 -39.91 -25.77
C LYS A 57 -3.24 -38.43 -25.64
N TRP A 58 -2.73 -37.85 -26.73
CA TRP A 58 -2.56 -36.40 -26.86
C TRP A 58 -3.89 -35.73 -27.21
N SER A 59 -4.20 -34.65 -26.51
CA SER A 59 -5.40 -33.84 -26.71
C SER A 59 -5.04 -32.41 -27.09
N ASN A 60 -5.85 -31.79 -27.93
CA ASN A 60 -5.67 -30.38 -28.27
C ASN A 60 -5.97 -29.50 -27.05
N VAL A 61 -5.25 -28.40 -26.95
CA VAL A 61 -5.49 -27.40 -25.90
C VAL A 61 -6.68 -26.55 -26.32
N HIS A 62 -7.85 -26.99 -25.93
CA HIS A 62 -9.13 -26.29 -26.11
C HIS A 62 -10.16 -26.82 -25.10
N ALA A 63 -11.31 -26.13 -24.98
CA ALA A 63 -12.44 -26.63 -24.18
C ALA A 63 -12.79 -28.10 -24.54
N PRO A 64 -13.22 -28.95 -23.58
CA PRO A 64 -13.65 -28.59 -22.22
C PRO A 64 -12.57 -28.68 -21.13
N TYR A 65 -11.35 -29.09 -21.47
CA TYR A 65 -10.30 -29.36 -20.48
C TYR A 65 -9.62 -28.08 -19.97
N THR A 66 -9.54 -27.07 -20.84
CA THR A 66 -9.05 -25.72 -20.49
C THR A 66 -9.90 -24.71 -21.25
N GLU A 67 -10.19 -23.57 -20.66
CA GLU A 67 -10.85 -22.45 -21.37
C GLU A 67 -9.87 -21.75 -22.33
N VAL A 68 -8.64 -22.20 -22.36
CA VAL A 68 -7.59 -21.70 -23.23
C VAL A 68 -7.64 -22.43 -24.57
N ASN A 69 -7.61 -21.69 -25.66
CA ASN A 69 -7.51 -22.24 -27.01
C ASN A 69 -6.16 -21.90 -27.63
N CYS A 70 -5.27 -22.89 -27.71
CA CYS A 70 -3.98 -22.79 -28.40
C CYS A 70 -3.92 -23.69 -29.64
N THR A 71 -5.03 -23.77 -30.36
CA THR A 71 -5.10 -24.40 -31.69
C THR A 71 -5.02 -23.32 -32.77
N ARG A 72 -4.05 -23.43 -33.67
CA ARG A 72 -3.85 -22.49 -34.79
C ARG A 72 -3.62 -21.03 -34.35
N ILE A 73 -2.76 -20.82 -33.35
CA ILE A 73 -2.37 -19.50 -32.86
C ILE A 73 -1.13 -19.00 -33.64
N THR A 74 -1.05 -17.68 -33.82
CA THR A 74 0.15 -17.03 -34.42
C THR A 74 1.17 -16.59 -33.35
N ALA A 75 0.73 -16.51 -32.09
CA ALA A 75 1.60 -16.24 -30.96
C ALA A 75 2.60 -17.39 -30.75
N THR A 76 3.76 -17.08 -30.25
CA THR A 76 4.80 -18.04 -29.87
C THR A 76 4.76 -18.43 -28.40
N GLU A 77 3.61 -18.23 -27.78
CA GLU A 77 3.34 -18.62 -26.41
C GLU A 77 1.88 -19.07 -26.23
N CYS A 78 1.68 -19.92 -25.24
CA CYS A 78 0.37 -20.40 -24.84
C CYS A 78 0.26 -20.38 -23.33
N SER A 79 -0.63 -19.54 -22.79
CA SER A 79 -0.83 -19.38 -21.36
C SER A 79 -1.96 -20.28 -20.86
N PHE A 80 -1.65 -21.11 -19.87
CA PHE A 80 -2.58 -21.96 -19.14
C PHE A 80 -2.83 -21.44 -17.72
N THR A 81 -2.55 -20.18 -17.48
CA THR A 81 -2.67 -19.55 -16.17
C THR A 81 -4.11 -19.66 -15.69
N GLN A 82 -4.30 -20.19 -14.50
CA GLN A 82 -5.59 -20.25 -13.86
C GLN A 82 -6.01 -18.84 -13.42
N THR A 83 -7.16 -18.42 -13.89
CA THR A 83 -7.79 -17.14 -13.55
C THR A 83 -9.24 -17.38 -13.14
N SER A 84 -9.91 -16.34 -12.65
CA SER A 84 -11.35 -16.40 -12.38
C SER A 84 -12.19 -16.71 -13.63
N LEU A 85 -11.65 -16.46 -14.83
CA LEU A 85 -12.29 -16.63 -16.12
C LEU A 85 -11.75 -17.82 -16.93
N SER A 86 -10.62 -18.38 -16.55
CA SER A 86 -10.02 -19.51 -17.29
C SER A 86 -9.48 -20.58 -16.33
N LYS A 87 -9.89 -21.82 -16.57
CA LYS A 87 -9.35 -22.99 -15.88
C LYS A 87 -8.11 -23.46 -16.62
N GLY A 88 -6.95 -23.24 -16.02
CA GLY A 88 -5.68 -23.82 -16.45
C GLY A 88 -5.59 -25.32 -16.14
N PHE A 89 -4.40 -25.89 -16.25
CA PHE A 89 -4.18 -27.26 -15.77
C PHE A 89 -4.20 -27.30 -14.24
N PRO A 90 -4.81 -28.35 -13.64
CA PRO A 90 -4.75 -28.55 -12.19
C PRO A 90 -3.30 -28.58 -11.70
N LEU A 91 -3.01 -27.84 -10.64
CA LEU A 91 -1.64 -27.59 -10.18
C LEU A 91 -0.91 -28.85 -9.68
N HIS A 92 -1.65 -29.89 -9.32
CA HIS A 92 -1.10 -31.16 -8.83
C HIS A 92 -0.93 -32.23 -9.93
N PHE A 93 -1.27 -31.95 -11.19
CA PHE A 93 -1.15 -32.92 -12.28
C PHE A 93 0.21 -32.82 -12.98
N ASN A 94 0.71 -33.98 -13.39
CA ASN A 94 1.84 -34.06 -14.32
C ASN A 94 1.34 -33.82 -15.74
N VAL A 95 1.88 -32.81 -16.39
CA VAL A 95 1.50 -32.40 -17.73
C VAL A 95 2.68 -32.50 -18.66
N SER A 96 2.48 -33.07 -19.85
CA SER A 96 3.41 -32.99 -20.97
C SER A 96 2.77 -32.15 -22.07
N LEU A 97 3.54 -31.26 -22.67
CA LEU A 97 3.10 -30.37 -23.75
C LEU A 97 3.93 -30.62 -25.00
N ARG A 98 3.32 -30.49 -26.18
CA ARG A 98 4.02 -30.49 -27.45
C ARG A 98 3.47 -29.45 -28.40
N VAL A 99 4.34 -28.96 -29.28
CA VAL A 99 3.99 -27.90 -30.23
C VAL A 99 4.43 -28.34 -31.61
N ARG A 100 3.69 -27.98 -32.65
CA ARG A 100 4.11 -28.02 -34.04
C ARG A 100 3.74 -26.74 -34.77
N ALA A 101 4.49 -26.44 -35.82
CA ALA A 101 4.19 -25.35 -36.72
C ALA A 101 3.37 -25.84 -37.90
N GLU A 102 2.46 -25.02 -38.40
CA GLU A 102 1.63 -25.26 -39.57
C GLU A 102 1.66 -24.04 -40.50
N LEU A 103 1.81 -24.26 -41.79
CA LEU A 103 1.76 -23.24 -42.82
C LEU A 103 1.04 -23.79 -44.05
N ALA A 104 -0.19 -23.35 -44.27
CA ALA A 104 -1.11 -23.92 -45.26
C ALA A 104 -1.23 -25.44 -45.09
N GLU A 105 -0.77 -26.23 -46.06
CA GLU A 105 -0.82 -27.71 -46.01
C GLU A 105 0.49 -28.33 -45.45
N ARG A 106 1.50 -27.53 -45.15
CA ARG A 106 2.78 -28.02 -44.61
C ARG A 106 2.72 -28.02 -43.08
N VAL A 107 3.23 -29.07 -42.49
CA VAL A 107 3.33 -29.19 -41.03
C VAL A 107 4.73 -29.56 -40.61
N SER A 108 5.17 -29.13 -39.44
CA SER A 108 6.43 -29.57 -38.86
C SER A 108 6.27 -30.89 -38.08
N ALA A 109 7.39 -31.46 -37.68
CA ALA A 109 7.39 -32.47 -36.62
C ALA A 109 6.89 -31.86 -35.30
N TRP A 110 6.35 -32.72 -34.43
CA TRP A 110 6.01 -32.35 -33.06
C TRP A 110 7.29 -32.25 -32.23
N VAL A 111 7.40 -31.19 -31.46
CA VAL A 111 8.43 -31.01 -30.41
C VAL A 111 7.79 -31.05 -29.07
N THR A 112 8.29 -31.90 -28.19
CA THR A 112 7.74 -32.12 -26.85
C THR A 112 8.60 -31.40 -25.83
N ALA A 113 7.96 -30.56 -24.97
CA ALA A 113 8.60 -29.94 -23.82
C ALA A 113 8.80 -30.99 -22.71
N PRO A 114 9.78 -30.82 -21.83
CA PRO A 114 9.88 -31.62 -20.62
C PRO A 114 8.55 -31.61 -19.85
N TRP A 115 8.17 -32.76 -19.26
CA TRP A 115 6.98 -32.80 -18.41
C TRP A 115 7.17 -31.89 -17.19
N PHE A 116 6.10 -31.34 -16.70
CA PHE A 116 6.12 -30.52 -15.51
C PHE A 116 4.95 -30.86 -14.58
N GLN A 117 5.12 -30.51 -13.33
CA GLN A 117 4.08 -30.52 -12.31
C GLN A 117 4.22 -29.23 -11.53
N HIS A 118 3.13 -28.47 -11.48
CA HIS A 118 3.22 -27.08 -11.00
C HIS A 118 3.80 -27.00 -9.59
N TYR A 119 3.22 -27.69 -8.60
CA TYR A 119 3.74 -27.65 -7.22
C TYR A 119 5.19 -28.11 -7.06
N ARG A 120 5.68 -28.93 -7.97
CA ARG A 120 7.07 -29.39 -7.98
C ARG A 120 8.02 -28.38 -8.60
N ASN A 121 7.60 -27.67 -9.62
CA ASN A 121 8.50 -26.90 -10.51
C ASN A 121 8.29 -25.38 -10.37
N VAL A 122 7.25 -24.90 -9.68
CA VAL A 122 6.91 -23.49 -9.58
C VAL A 122 7.99 -22.67 -8.86
N THR A 123 8.24 -21.48 -9.37
CA THR A 123 8.91 -20.41 -8.66
C THR A 123 7.87 -19.64 -7.87
N VAL A 124 7.97 -19.66 -6.55
CA VAL A 124 7.04 -18.98 -5.65
C VAL A 124 7.49 -17.53 -5.48
N GLY A 125 6.63 -16.61 -5.84
CA GLY A 125 6.83 -15.18 -5.61
C GLY A 125 6.60 -14.78 -4.15
N PRO A 126 6.79 -13.50 -3.82
CA PRO A 126 6.45 -12.98 -2.52
C PRO A 126 4.92 -12.97 -2.29
N PRO A 127 4.47 -12.95 -1.03
CA PRO A 127 3.08 -12.64 -0.70
C PRO A 127 2.65 -11.29 -1.26
N GLU A 128 1.35 -11.18 -1.58
CA GLU A 128 0.77 -9.98 -2.18
C GLU A 128 0.01 -9.15 -1.14
N ASN A 129 -0.32 -7.90 -1.48
CA ASN A 129 -1.15 -7.01 -0.66
C ASN A 129 -0.67 -6.89 0.80
N ILE A 130 0.64 -6.72 0.99
CA ILE A 130 1.21 -6.63 2.34
C ILE A 130 0.79 -5.31 2.99
N TRP A 131 0.08 -5.43 4.10
CA TRP A 131 -0.38 -4.32 4.92
C TRP A 131 0.18 -4.44 6.33
N VAL A 132 0.80 -3.37 6.82
CA VAL A 132 1.41 -3.34 8.17
C VAL A 132 0.72 -2.27 9.00
N THR A 133 0.06 -2.71 10.06
CA THR A 133 -0.63 -1.83 11.01
C THR A 133 0.20 -1.74 12.29
N PRO A 134 0.53 -0.53 12.77
CA PRO A 134 1.22 -0.38 14.04
C PRO A 134 0.29 -0.70 15.21
N GLY A 135 0.82 -1.49 16.15
CA GLY A 135 0.17 -1.83 17.42
C GLY A 135 0.98 -1.34 18.60
N LYS A 136 0.48 -1.64 19.79
CA LYS A 136 1.17 -1.36 21.07
C LYS A 136 2.43 -2.22 21.17
N ARG A 137 3.61 -1.62 20.99
CA ARG A 137 4.89 -2.37 20.97
C ARG A 137 4.86 -3.59 20.03
N SER A 138 4.06 -3.50 18.97
CA SER A 138 3.86 -4.60 18.03
C SER A 138 3.59 -4.06 16.63
N LEU A 139 3.75 -4.93 15.63
CA LEU A 139 3.30 -4.69 14.26
C LEU A 139 2.41 -5.86 13.84
N ILE A 140 1.24 -5.55 13.31
CA ILE A 140 0.34 -6.54 12.72
C ILE A 140 0.57 -6.52 11.22
N VAL A 141 1.03 -7.64 10.69
CA VAL A 141 1.35 -7.82 9.27
C VAL A 141 0.27 -8.69 8.65
N MET A 142 -0.46 -8.16 7.68
CA MET A 142 -1.47 -8.87 6.91
C MET A 142 -1.06 -8.91 5.46
N PHE A 143 -1.35 -10.00 4.78
CA PHE A 143 -1.01 -10.19 3.37
C PHE A 143 -1.90 -11.26 2.72
N SER A 144 -1.86 -11.33 1.40
CA SER A 144 -2.48 -12.40 0.62
C SER A 144 -1.41 -13.42 0.21
N PRO A 145 -1.77 -14.71 0.05
CA PRO A 145 -0.85 -15.69 -0.51
C PRO A 145 -0.42 -15.30 -1.93
N PRO A 146 0.74 -15.80 -2.42
CA PRO A 146 1.20 -15.54 -3.80
C PRO A 146 0.23 -16.04 -4.86
N PHE A 147 -0.52 -17.08 -4.56
CA PHE A 147 -1.60 -17.63 -5.37
C PHE A 147 -2.49 -18.55 -4.52
N ASP A 148 -3.68 -18.84 -5.04
CA ASP A 148 -4.61 -19.74 -4.38
C ASP A 148 -4.22 -21.20 -4.61
N VAL A 149 -4.38 -22.03 -3.59
CA VAL A 149 -4.19 -23.46 -3.65
C VAL A 149 -5.56 -24.12 -3.77
N ASP A 150 -5.73 -24.97 -4.79
CA ASP A 150 -7.01 -25.63 -5.09
C ASP A 150 -7.55 -26.45 -3.89
N ASP A 151 -6.65 -27.17 -3.22
CA ASP A 151 -6.96 -28.03 -2.07
C ASP A 151 -5.89 -27.87 -0.97
N PRO A 152 -6.28 -27.28 0.17
CA PRO A 152 -5.38 -27.12 1.32
C PRO A 152 -4.85 -28.44 1.90
N SER A 153 -5.52 -29.58 1.65
CA SER A 153 -5.03 -30.89 2.07
C SER A 153 -3.83 -31.35 1.23
N MET A 154 -3.74 -30.93 -0.02
CA MET A 154 -2.66 -31.27 -0.95
C MET A 154 -1.44 -30.37 -0.78
N ALA A 155 -1.66 -29.07 -0.69
CA ALA A 155 -0.58 -28.11 -0.55
C ALA A 155 -0.98 -26.94 0.36
N THR A 156 -0.01 -26.36 1.05
CA THR A 156 -0.22 -25.25 1.98
C THR A 156 0.94 -24.28 1.91
N PHE A 157 0.68 -23.03 2.29
CA PHE A 157 1.74 -22.03 2.48
C PHE A 157 2.18 -21.98 3.95
N SER A 158 3.47 -21.77 4.13
CA SER A 158 4.08 -21.34 5.38
C SER A 158 4.79 -20.02 5.15
N TYR A 159 4.73 -19.12 6.11
CA TYR A 159 5.25 -17.77 5.95
C TYR A 159 6.37 -17.50 6.94
N TYR A 160 7.34 -16.72 6.51
CA TYR A 160 8.47 -16.26 7.31
C TYR A 160 8.54 -14.75 7.22
N VAL A 161 8.73 -14.08 8.33
CA VAL A 161 8.91 -12.63 8.39
C VAL A 161 10.34 -12.34 8.83
N ARG A 162 11.07 -11.63 8.00
CA ARG A 162 12.37 -11.05 8.33
C ARG A 162 12.14 -9.59 8.70
N TYR A 163 12.58 -9.16 9.87
CA TYR A 163 12.36 -7.82 10.37
C TYR A 163 13.57 -7.31 11.15
N TRP A 164 13.74 -5.99 11.18
CA TRP A 164 14.83 -5.31 11.89
C TRP A 164 14.43 -3.90 12.30
N GLU A 165 14.95 -3.41 13.42
CA GLU A 165 14.94 -1.98 13.76
C GLU A 165 15.82 -1.24 12.74
N LYS A 166 15.43 -0.07 12.26
CA LYS A 166 16.22 0.70 11.30
C LYS A 166 17.64 0.95 11.82
N GLY A 167 18.64 0.35 11.16
CA GLY A 167 20.04 0.34 11.60
C GLY A 167 20.41 -0.80 12.58
N GLY A 168 19.47 -1.74 12.87
CA GLY A 168 19.68 -2.89 13.76
C GLY A 168 19.93 -4.20 13.01
N ILE A 169 19.99 -5.28 13.78
CA ILE A 169 20.24 -6.64 13.29
C ILE A 169 18.93 -7.25 12.78
N GLU A 170 19.01 -7.96 11.66
CA GLU A 170 17.89 -8.71 11.08
C GLU A 170 17.53 -9.91 11.95
N GLN A 171 16.24 -10.13 12.14
CA GLN A 171 15.66 -11.27 12.81
C GLN A 171 14.65 -11.95 11.89
N VAL A 172 14.53 -13.28 12.00
CA VAL A 172 13.57 -14.06 11.23
C VAL A 172 12.67 -14.82 12.18
N LYS A 173 11.36 -14.64 12.02
CA LYS A 173 10.32 -15.42 12.72
C LYS A 173 9.54 -16.29 11.74
N GLY A 174 9.11 -17.46 12.15
CA GLY A 174 8.32 -18.42 11.37
C GLY A 174 8.72 -19.88 11.66
N PRO A 175 8.08 -20.86 11.04
CA PRO A 175 7.00 -20.75 10.05
C PRO A 175 5.63 -20.39 10.65
N PHE A 176 4.92 -19.49 10.02
CA PHE A 176 3.53 -19.15 10.34
C PHE A 176 2.58 -19.80 9.33
N LYS A 177 1.40 -20.22 9.78
CA LYS A 177 0.34 -20.78 8.92
C LYS A 177 -0.71 -19.72 8.52
N SER A 178 -0.80 -18.65 9.29
CA SER A 178 -1.75 -17.55 9.07
C SER A 178 -1.15 -16.49 8.16
N ASN A 179 -2.00 -15.85 7.39
CA ASN A 179 -1.72 -14.64 6.60
C ASN A 179 -1.87 -13.33 7.40
N SER A 180 -2.12 -13.46 8.71
CA SER A 180 -2.09 -12.37 9.68
C SER A 180 -1.12 -12.73 10.79
N ILE A 181 -0.05 -11.96 10.93
CA ILE A 181 1.06 -12.24 11.85
C ILE A 181 1.25 -11.03 12.76
N VAL A 182 1.41 -11.31 14.07
CA VAL A 182 1.75 -10.29 15.05
C VAL A 182 3.23 -10.40 15.39
N LEU A 183 3.97 -9.32 15.17
CA LEU A 183 5.34 -9.15 15.67
C LEU A 183 5.25 -8.37 16.98
N ASP A 184 5.41 -9.03 18.08
CA ASP A 184 5.36 -8.51 19.46
C ASP A 184 6.76 -8.23 20.03
N ASP A 185 6.81 -7.69 21.24
CA ASP A 185 8.02 -7.35 21.98
C ASP A 185 8.93 -6.33 21.28
N LEU A 186 8.34 -5.47 20.46
CA LEU A 186 9.04 -4.40 19.78
C LEU A 186 9.20 -3.17 20.70
N LYS A 187 10.26 -2.40 20.51
CA LYS A 187 10.45 -1.14 21.22
C LYS A 187 9.43 -0.11 20.74
N PRO A 188 8.81 0.67 21.63
CA PRO A 188 7.87 1.72 21.23
C PRO A 188 8.59 2.87 20.52
N LEU A 189 7.86 3.58 19.65
CA LEU A 189 8.35 4.75 18.90
C LEU A 189 9.67 4.46 18.13
N ARG A 190 9.75 3.26 17.55
CA ARG A 190 10.87 2.85 16.70
C ARG A 190 10.36 2.40 15.34
N VAL A 191 11.14 2.75 14.32
CA VAL A 191 10.86 2.31 12.95
C VAL A 191 11.44 0.92 12.76
N TYR A 192 10.57 -0.02 12.43
CA TYR A 192 10.94 -1.37 12.03
C TYR A 192 10.65 -1.55 10.55
N CYS A 193 11.59 -2.18 9.88
CA CYS A 193 11.44 -2.62 8.50
C CYS A 193 11.25 -4.12 8.46
N LEU A 194 10.43 -4.61 7.54
CA LEU A 194 10.15 -6.04 7.41
C LEU A 194 9.97 -6.46 5.95
N GLN A 195 10.14 -7.74 5.72
CA GLN A 195 9.88 -8.45 4.47
C GLN A 195 9.21 -9.76 4.80
N VAL A 196 8.29 -10.20 3.95
CA VAL A 196 7.58 -11.47 4.11
C VAL A 196 7.96 -12.42 2.98
N LYS A 197 8.13 -13.68 3.30
CA LYS A 197 8.41 -14.77 2.35
C LYS A 197 7.39 -15.87 2.52
N ALA A 198 6.85 -16.39 1.41
CA ALA A 198 6.04 -17.59 1.38
C ALA A 198 6.90 -18.81 1.04
N GLU A 199 6.57 -19.95 1.59
CA GLU A 199 7.11 -21.26 1.24
C GLU A 199 5.93 -22.20 0.97
N LEU A 200 5.84 -22.73 -0.24
CA LEU A 200 4.86 -23.73 -0.59
C LEU A 200 5.30 -25.10 -0.08
N PHE A 201 4.44 -25.77 0.66
CA PHE A 201 4.61 -27.13 1.10
C PHE A 201 3.60 -28.04 0.44
N TRP A 202 4.08 -28.97 -0.38
CA TRP A 202 3.26 -29.98 -1.03
C TRP A 202 3.24 -31.26 -0.18
N ASN A 203 2.12 -31.50 0.50
CA ASN A 203 1.97 -32.51 1.53
C ASN A 203 2.21 -33.94 1.01
N SER A 204 1.62 -34.28 -0.14
CA SER A 204 1.65 -35.64 -0.68
C SER A 204 3.05 -36.17 -1.00
N PHE A 205 3.99 -35.28 -1.29
CA PHE A 205 5.35 -35.63 -1.69
C PHE A 205 6.43 -35.08 -0.75
N ASN A 206 6.02 -34.39 0.31
CA ASN A 206 6.93 -33.72 1.25
C ASN A 206 7.91 -32.76 0.54
N ILE A 207 7.45 -32.08 -0.48
CA ILE A 207 8.25 -31.13 -1.27
C ILE A 207 8.02 -29.73 -0.73
N ARG A 208 9.12 -29.01 -0.47
CA ARG A 208 9.13 -27.60 -0.08
C ARG A 208 9.66 -26.75 -1.21
N ARG A 209 8.96 -25.65 -1.52
CA ARG A 209 9.36 -24.67 -2.52
C ARG A 209 9.48 -23.31 -1.85
N PRO A 210 10.70 -22.92 -1.46
CA PRO A 210 10.91 -21.61 -0.86
C PRO A 210 10.67 -20.51 -1.90
N GLY A 211 9.93 -19.49 -1.50
CA GLY A 211 9.68 -18.32 -2.35
C GLY A 211 10.69 -17.21 -2.14
N HIS A 212 10.41 -16.09 -2.76
CA HIS A 212 11.20 -14.85 -2.62
C HIS A 212 10.65 -13.97 -1.49
N PHE A 213 11.51 -13.14 -0.93
CA PHE A 213 11.08 -12.10 -0.01
C PHE A 213 10.38 -10.97 -0.78
N SER A 214 9.39 -10.37 -0.13
CA SER A 214 8.72 -9.16 -0.61
C SER A 214 9.65 -7.95 -0.59
N ASP A 215 9.16 -6.83 -1.14
CA ASP A 215 9.77 -5.53 -0.95
C ASP A 215 9.78 -5.15 0.53
N VAL A 216 10.73 -4.27 0.90
CA VAL A 216 10.87 -3.79 2.28
C VAL A 216 9.75 -2.82 2.61
N THR A 217 9.03 -3.11 3.66
CA THR A 217 8.00 -2.21 4.22
C THR A 217 8.42 -1.78 5.62
N CYS A 218 8.44 -0.46 5.87
CA CYS A 218 8.82 0.09 7.17
C CYS A 218 7.64 0.79 7.84
N ARG A 219 7.46 0.56 9.16
CA ARG A 219 6.44 1.22 9.99
C ARG A 219 6.99 1.51 11.39
N GLU A 220 6.49 2.57 11.98
CA GLU A 220 6.80 2.95 13.36
C GLU A 220 5.80 2.30 14.32
N THR A 221 6.31 1.77 15.43
CA THR A 221 5.49 1.22 16.51
C THR A 221 4.90 2.35 17.38
N THR A 222 3.75 2.09 17.99
CA THR A 222 3.09 3.06 18.87
C THR A 222 3.34 2.72 20.34
N ILE A 223 3.12 3.70 21.21
CA ILE A 223 3.07 3.51 22.66
C ILE A 223 1.65 3.14 23.12
N ASP A 224 1.57 2.58 24.32
CA ASP A 224 0.27 2.35 24.96
C ASP A 224 -0.46 3.65 25.23
N ALA A 225 -1.78 3.66 25.00
CA ALA A 225 -2.62 4.83 25.29
C ALA A 225 -2.53 5.25 26.75
N SER A 226 -2.41 4.30 27.69
CA SER A 226 -2.18 4.55 29.10
C SER A 226 -0.86 5.26 29.38
N THR A 227 0.23 4.82 28.72
CA THR A 227 1.55 5.46 28.87
C THR A 227 1.55 6.85 28.25
N LYS A 228 0.88 7.05 27.11
CA LYS A 228 0.72 8.36 26.49
C LYS A 228 -0.08 9.30 27.40
N LEU A 229 -1.20 8.85 27.93
CA LEU A 229 -2.02 9.62 28.87
C LEU A 229 -1.22 10.02 30.12
N GLN A 230 -0.46 9.09 30.69
CA GLN A 230 0.40 9.37 31.85
C GLN A 230 1.47 10.43 31.52
N GLN A 231 2.08 10.35 30.34
CA GLN A 231 3.06 11.33 29.88
C GLN A 231 2.43 12.71 29.68
N ASP A 232 1.24 12.79 29.05
CA ASP A 232 0.52 14.03 28.83
C ASP A 232 0.11 14.67 30.16
N VAL A 233 -0.35 13.88 31.14
CA VAL A 233 -0.67 14.35 32.49
C VAL A 233 0.56 14.88 33.24
N LEU A 234 1.69 14.18 33.14
CA LEU A 234 2.95 14.66 33.75
C LEU A 234 3.43 15.98 33.15
N ILE A 235 3.32 16.13 31.82
CA ILE A 235 3.64 17.37 31.12
C ILE A 235 2.70 18.49 31.56
N ALA A 236 1.39 18.23 31.66
CA ALA A 236 0.41 19.22 32.11
C ALA A 236 0.65 19.67 33.57
N ILE A 237 0.95 18.75 34.48
CA ILE A 237 1.31 19.06 35.85
C ILE A 237 2.61 19.87 35.90
N GLY A 238 3.63 19.47 35.15
CA GLY A 238 4.91 20.17 35.08
C GLY A 238 4.76 21.61 34.58
N THR A 239 4.02 21.81 33.49
CA THR A 239 3.75 23.16 32.95
C THR A 239 2.96 24.02 33.91
N PHE A 240 1.96 23.44 34.59
CA PHE A 240 1.18 24.16 35.62
C PHE A 240 2.07 24.61 36.77
N LEU A 241 2.95 23.75 37.29
CA LEU A 241 3.88 24.10 38.37
C LEU A 241 4.85 25.21 37.96
N VAL A 242 5.39 25.16 36.74
CA VAL A 242 6.28 26.23 36.22
C VAL A 242 5.52 27.55 36.11
N LEU A 243 4.32 27.54 35.57
CA LEU A 243 3.47 28.76 35.50
C LEU A 243 3.13 29.31 36.87
N ALA A 244 2.79 28.46 37.83
CA ALA A 244 2.52 28.88 39.22
C ALA A 244 3.78 29.49 39.87
N MET A 245 4.95 28.89 39.69
CA MET A 245 6.22 29.45 40.18
C MET A 245 6.56 30.81 39.58
N LEU A 246 6.17 31.07 38.35
CA LEU A 246 6.37 32.39 37.72
C LEU A 246 5.27 33.39 38.14
N ALA A 247 4.03 32.94 38.28
CA ALA A 247 2.90 33.79 38.63
C ALA A 247 3.00 34.34 40.05
N VAL A 248 3.44 33.53 41.04
CA VAL A 248 3.57 33.95 42.43
C VAL A 248 4.56 35.13 42.60
N PRO A 249 5.80 35.10 42.13
CA PRO A 249 6.69 36.24 42.22
C PRO A 249 6.22 37.45 41.39
N CYS A 250 5.59 37.22 40.21
CA CYS A 250 4.98 38.31 39.45
C CYS A 250 3.90 39.01 40.24
N LEU A 251 2.98 38.25 40.87
CA LEU A 251 1.93 38.79 41.70
C LEU A 251 2.51 39.56 42.86
N PHE A 252 3.55 39.01 43.53
CA PHE A 252 4.24 39.69 44.63
C PHE A 252 4.89 41.01 44.18
N LEU A 253 5.53 41.03 43.03
CA LEU A 253 6.11 42.23 42.43
C LEU A 253 5.02 43.27 42.10
N VAL A 254 3.92 42.85 41.50
CA VAL A 254 2.80 43.75 41.20
C VAL A 254 2.22 44.35 42.47
N LEU A 255 2.00 43.55 43.52
CA LEU A 255 1.48 44.04 44.80
C LEU A 255 2.45 44.96 45.51
N LYS A 256 3.75 44.61 45.55
CA LYS A 256 4.82 45.40 46.18
C LYS A 256 5.03 46.74 45.47
N TYR A 257 5.00 46.77 44.16
CA TYR A 257 5.25 47.96 43.35
C TYR A 257 3.96 48.57 42.77
N ARG A 258 2.79 48.26 43.38
CA ARG A 258 1.49 48.75 42.96
C ARG A 258 1.45 50.29 42.80
N GLY A 259 2.14 51.01 43.66
CA GLY A 259 2.24 52.46 43.56
C GLY A 259 2.99 52.98 42.33
N LEU A 260 4.07 52.28 41.92
CA LEU A 260 4.84 52.63 40.73
C LEU A 260 4.08 52.25 39.44
N ILE A 261 3.39 51.09 39.46
CA ILE A 261 2.57 50.66 38.33
C ILE A 261 1.43 51.62 38.10
N LYS A 262 0.76 52.05 39.20
CA LYS A 262 -0.28 53.06 39.14
C LYS A 262 0.23 54.38 38.56
N TYR A 263 1.43 54.80 38.97
CA TYR A 263 2.07 56.00 38.41
C TYR A 263 2.31 55.93 36.92
N TRP A 264 2.72 54.77 36.41
CA TRP A 264 2.99 54.58 34.95
C TRP A 264 1.69 54.48 34.10
N PHE A 265 0.60 53.94 34.65
CA PHE A 265 -0.66 53.80 33.93
C PHE A 265 -1.64 54.95 34.16
N GLU A 266 -1.49 55.72 35.26
CA GLU A 266 -2.31 56.89 35.62
C GLU A 266 -1.51 58.20 35.46
N SER A 267 -0.51 58.29 34.58
CA SER A 267 0.04 59.62 34.23
C SER A 267 -1.11 60.42 33.58
N PRO A 268 -1.62 61.47 34.26
CA PRO A 268 -2.68 62.25 33.69
C PRO A 268 -2.18 62.87 32.40
N PRO A 269 -3.04 62.96 31.39
CA PRO A 269 -2.66 63.67 30.15
C PRO A 269 -2.22 65.09 30.58
N SER A 270 -1.01 65.46 30.18
CA SER A 270 -0.50 66.79 30.43
C SER A 270 -1.50 67.80 29.88
N ILE A 271 -2.13 68.54 30.81
CA ILE A 271 -3.03 69.63 30.40
C ILE A 271 -2.19 70.64 29.65
N PRO A 272 -2.56 71.04 28.42
CA PRO A 272 -1.79 72.05 27.69
C PRO A 272 -1.70 73.32 28.52
N LEU A 273 -0.49 73.91 28.62
CA LEU A 273 -0.14 75.09 29.38
C LEU A 273 -1.13 76.26 29.24
N GLN A 274 -1.83 76.32 28.14
CA GLN A 274 -2.88 77.32 27.86
C GLN A 274 -4.13 77.16 28.73
N ILE A 275 -4.43 75.99 29.19
CA ILE A 275 -5.60 75.74 30.06
C ILE A 275 -5.20 75.96 31.51
N GLU A 276 -3.95 75.69 31.93
CA GLU A 276 -3.44 75.98 33.28
C GLU A 276 -3.38 77.46 33.57
N GLU A 277 -3.09 78.29 32.55
CA GLU A 277 -3.07 79.76 32.65
C GLU A 277 -4.47 80.31 32.80
N TYR A 278 -5.46 79.71 32.18
CA TYR A 278 -6.91 80.10 32.31
C TYR A 278 -7.47 79.75 33.69
N LEU A 279 -6.96 78.75 34.35
CA LEU A 279 -7.42 78.30 35.69
C LEU A 279 -6.73 79.08 36.85
N LYS A 280 -5.65 79.82 36.59
CA LYS A 280 -4.89 80.57 37.55
C LYS A 280 -5.33 82.06 37.67
N ASP A 281 -6.16 82.57 36.79
CA ASP A 281 -6.66 83.93 36.85
C ASP A 281 -8.08 83.97 37.41
N PRO A 282 -8.26 84.40 38.73
CA PRO A 282 -9.54 84.40 39.39
C PRO A 282 -10.35 85.69 39.13
N ALA A 283 -10.06 86.40 38.11
CA ALA A 283 -10.77 87.63 37.78
C ALA A 283 -11.29 87.67 36.38
N GLN A 284 -12.52 87.18 36.21
CA GLN A 284 -13.40 87.82 35.21
C GLN A 284 -14.66 86.93 34.85
N PRO A 285 -15.68 87.47 34.32
CA PRO A 285 -17.08 87.28 34.60
C PRO A 285 -17.74 86.31 33.60
N ILE A 286 -17.46 85.01 33.76
CA ILE A 286 -18.20 83.97 32.99
C ILE A 286 -19.40 83.43 33.80
N LEU A 287 -19.50 83.74 35.08
CA LEU A 287 -20.62 83.38 35.91
C LEU A 287 -21.89 84.22 35.63
N GLU A 288 -21.76 85.36 34.99
CA GLU A 288 -22.91 86.23 34.68
C GLU A 288 -23.60 85.87 33.34
N ALA A 289 -22.98 85.09 32.47
CA ALA A 289 -23.53 84.63 31.19
C ALA A 289 -24.36 83.33 31.30
N LEU A 290 -24.21 82.60 32.37
CA LEU A 290 -24.90 81.29 32.57
C LEU A 290 -26.22 81.41 33.33
N ASP A 291 -26.54 82.63 33.86
CA ASP A 291 -27.78 82.85 34.67
C ASP A 291 -28.92 83.46 33.86
N LYS A 292 -28.78 83.57 32.51
CA LYS A 292 -29.76 84.32 31.71
C LYS A 292 -30.41 83.55 30.58
N ASP A 293 -30.34 82.22 30.54
CA ASP A 293 -31.15 81.43 29.64
C ASP A 293 -31.72 80.18 30.31
N SER A 294 -32.66 80.44 31.22
CA SER A 294 -33.67 79.50 31.66
C SER A 294 -34.92 79.63 30.82
N SER A 295 -35.06 78.71 29.86
CA SER A 295 -36.39 78.35 29.36
C SER A 295 -36.42 76.99 28.77
N PRO A 296 -37.44 76.20 29.00
CA PRO A 296 -37.43 74.77 28.74
C PRO A 296 -38.00 74.47 27.35
N LYS A 297 -37.54 73.38 26.74
CA LYS A 297 -38.37 72.54 25.86
C LYS A 297 -37.68 71.21 25.47
N ASP A 298 -38.38 70.20 25.98
CA ASP A 298 -38.86 69.03 25.22
C ASP A 298 -37.88 68.13 24.49
N ASP A 299 -37.85 66.94 25.02
CA ASP A 299 -37.94 65.60 24.36
C ASP A 299 -37.26 65.37 23.00
N THR A 300 -36.29 64.46 23.06
CA THR A 300 -36.36 63.24 22.24
C THR A 300 -35.25 62.29 22.65
N TRP A 301 -35.68 61.12 23.11
CA TRP A 301 -34.81 59.95 23.26
C TRP A 301 -34.60 59.28 21.94
N ASP A 302 -33.42 59.34 21.38
CA ASP A 302 -33.08 58.51 20.23
C ASP A 302 -32.44 57.17 20.65
N SER A 303 -33.08 56.17 20.14
CA SER A 303 -32.86 54.76 20.39
C SER A 303 -31.45 54.26 19.99
N VAL A 304 -30.77 53.58 20.92
CA VAL A 304 -29.58 52.82 20.63
C VAL A 304 -30.00 51.52 19.94
N SER A 305 -29.63 51.36 18.68
CA SER A 305 -29.84 50.14 17.91
C SER A 305 -28.82 49.07 18.34
N VAL A 306 -29.33 47.94 18.84
CA VAL A 306 -28.58 46.73 19.15
C VAL A 306 -28.25 45.99 17.84
N ILE A 307 -26.97 45.84 17.55
CA ILE A 307 -26.49 45.01 16.44
C ILE A 307 -26.42 43.57 16.95
N SER A 308 -27.31 42.69 16.49
CA SER A 308 -27.27 41.25 16.71
C SER A 308 -26.34 40.59 15.67
N PHE A 309 -25.38 39.80 16.15
CA PHE A 309 -24.57 38.94 15.31
C PHE A 309 -25.30 37.63 15.02
N PRO A 310 -25.26 37.12 13.79
CA PRO A 310 -25.86 35.82 13.49
C PRO A 310 -24.96 34.68 13.94
N GLU A 311 -25.57 33.74 14.63
CA GLU A 311 -25.07 32.44 15.00
C GLU A 311 -24.97 31.58 13.73
N LYS A 312 -23.83 30.96 13.48
CA LYS A 312 -23.65 29.93 12.44
C LYS A 312 -23.77 28.57 13.05
N GLU A 313 -24.68 27.80 12.47
CA GLU A 313 -24.80 26.36 12.62
C GLU A 313 -23.50 25.60 12.28
#